data_eed90fc714a70a37d1f4373a591592df
#
_entry.id   eed90fc714a70a37d1f4373a591592df
#
_cell.length_a   1.000
_cell.length_b   1.000
_cell.length_c   1.000
_cell.angle_alpha   90.00
_cell.angle_beta   90.00
_cell.angle_gamma   90.00
#
_symmetry.space_group_name_H-M   'P 1'
#
loop_
_entity.id
_entity.type
_entity.pdbx_description
1 polymer ?
#
loop_
_entity_poly.entity_id
_entity_poly.type
_entity_poly.pdbx_seq_one_letter_code
_entity_poly.pdbx_strand_id
1 'polypeptide(L)'
;MAKTGITRRIDDLGRIVIPKEIRKNLRIKDSEELEISVQDDKIIISKFDYLKQDKVIGCLLYNLGKVLNRNILFTSRDKVIDYYLYHKDEIKIIELNDDIIKLIEERKVISSDVINNVSLCNECSALQYIICPLVINGDLIGSIIIYGKERINKQDNELITFSKSFLENYLE
;
A
#
# COMPACT_ATOMS: atom_id res chain seq x y z
N MET A 1 -9.32 15.88 20.98
CA MET A 1 -10.17 14.98 20.16
C MET A 1 -11.31 14.47 21.03
N ALA A 2 -12.55 14.80 20.69
CA ALA A 2 -13.74 14.32 21.42
C ALA A 2 -13.89 12.80 21.16
N LYS A 3 -13.77 11.99 22.22
CA LYS A 3 -14.10 10.56 22.18
C LYS A 3 -15.63 10.43 22.11
N THR A 4 -16.19 10.30 20.93
CA THR A 4 -17.59 9.91 20.75
C THR A 4 -17.70 8.39 20.98
N GLY A 5 -17.82 7.99 22.23
CA GLY A 5 -18.12 6.60 22.58
C GLY A 5 -19.58 6.28 22.30
N ILE A 6 -19.85 5.36 21.39
CA ILE A 6 -21.21 4.82 21.17
C ILE A 6 -21.30 3.47 21.88
N THR A 7 -22.26 3.31 22.79
CA THR A 7 -22.49 2.05 23.48
C THR A 7 -23.39 1.14 22.63
N ARG A 8 -23.03 -0.13 22.51
CA ARG A 8 -23.82 -1.19 21.88
C ARG A 8 -23.84 -2.43 22.76
N ARG A 9 -24.93 -3.14 22.72
CA ARG A 9 -25.06 -4.44 23.41
C ARG A 9 -24.62 -5.57 22.47
N ILE A 10 -23.98 -6.56 23.05
CA ILE A 10 -23.73 -7.85 22.38
C ILE A 10 -25.02 -8.66 22.53
N ASP A 11 -25.48 -9.29 21.45
CA ASP A 11 -26.63 -10.17 21.45
C ASP A 11 -26.28 -11.60 21.98
N ASP A 12 -27.30 -12.44 22.13
CA ASP A 12 -27.16 -13.79 22.64
C ASP A 12 -26.31 -14.71 21.73
N LEU A 13 -26.05 -14.28 20.48
CA LEU A 13 -25.19 -14.96 19.53
C LEU A 13 -23.77 -14.38 19.51
N GLY A 14 -23.45 -13.44 20.40
CA GLY A 14 -22.14 -12.81 20.46
C GLY A 14 -21.90 -11.73 19.36
N ARG A 15 -22.94 -11.24 18.68
CA ARG A 15 -22.82 -10.25 17.61
C ARG A 15 -22.92 -8.85 18.14
N ILE A 16 -22.14 -7.94 17.53
CA ILE A 16 -22.22 -6.50 17.77
C ILE A 16 -22.53 -5.78 16.48
N VAL A 17 -23.45 -4.81 16.50
CA VAL A 17 -23.77 -3.98 15.34
C VAL A 17 -22.86 -2.77 15.31
N ILE A 18 -22.05 -2.63 14.27
CA ILE A 18 -21.24 -1.44 14.02
C ILE A 18 -22.15 -0.35 13.44
N PRO A 19 -22.30 0.81 14.14
CA PRO A 19 -23.17 1.89 13.70
C PRO A 19 -22.80 2.43 12.32
N LYS A 20 -23.81 2.83 11.54
CA LYS A 20 -23.64 3.37 10.19
C LYS A 20 -22.66 4.55 10.14
N GLU A 21 -22.68 5.42 11.15
CA GLU A 21 -21.77 6.57 11.25
C GLU A 21 -20.31 6.11 11.38
N ILE A 22 -20.03 5.09 12.22
CA ILE A 22 -18.69 4.51 12.36
C ILE A 22 -18.26 3.86 11.04
N ARG A 23 -19.14 3.05 10.42
CA ARG A 23 -18.85 2.43 9.11
C ARG A 23 -18.55 3.48 8.05
N LYS A 24 -19.32 4.57 8.01
CA LYS A 24 -19.11 5.69 7.08
C LYS A 24 -17.77 6.40 7.33
N ASN A 25 -17.46 6.72 8.60
CA ASN A 25 -16.21 7.41 8.97
C ASN A 25 -14.98 6.59 8.66
N LEU A 26 -15.05 5.27 8.86
CA LEU A 26 -13.97 4.32 8.56
C LEU A 26 -14.05 3.78 7.11
N ARG A 27 -15.03 4.25 6.30
CA ARG A 27 -15.26 3.79 4.93
C ARG A 27 -15.40 2.26 4.83
N ILE A 28 -16.03 1.64 5.83
CA ILE A 28 -16.32 0.21 5.83
C ILE A 28 -17.51 -0.04 4.90
N LYS A 29 -17.32 -0.91 3.91
CA LYS A 29 -18.36 -1.34 2.97
C LYS A 29 -19.17 -2.51 3.53
N ASP A 30 -20.34 -2.76 2.95
CA ASP A 30 -21.11 -3.97 3.25
C ASP A 30 -20.34 -5.20 2.73
N SER A 31 -20.34 -6.28 3.51
CA SER A 31 -19.56 -7.50 3.26
C SER A 31 -18.02 -7.36 3.30
N GLU A 32 -17.50 -6.22 3.75
CA GLU A 32 -16.07 -6.06 3.93
C GLU A 32 -15.57 -6.87 5.14
N GLU A 33 -14.49 -7.60 4.96
CA GLU A 33 -13.86 -8.37 6.02
C GLU A 33 -13.15 -7.47 7.02
N LEU A 34 -13.37 -7.75 8.30
CA LEU A 34 -12.77 -7.02 9.39
C LEU A 34 -12.00 -8.00 10.29
N GLU A 35 -10.82 -7.59 10.70
CA GLU A 35 -10.01 -8.26 11.70
C GLU A 35 -10.45 -7.84 13.09
N ILE A 36 -10.63 -8.80 13.99
CA ILE A 36 -10.89 -8.56 15.41
C ILE A 36 -9.65 -9.00 16.18
N SER A 37 -9.02 -8.07 16.88
CA SER A 37 -7.87 -8.34 17.75
C SER A 37 -8.11 -7.83 19.16
N VAL A 38 -7.36 -8.37 20.11
CA VAL A 38 -7.41 -7.95 21.53
C VAL A 38 -6.06 -7.33 21.89
N GLN A 39 -6.10 -6.10 22.40
CA GLN A 39 -4.91 -5.40 22.91
C GLN A 39 -5.26 -4.71 24.22
N ASP A 40 -4.57 -4.99 25.28
CA ASP A 40 -4.80 -4.42 26.63
C ASP A 40 -6.28 -4.48 26.94
N ASP A 41 -7.04 -5.15 27.36
CA ASP A 41 -8.49 -5.17 27.68
C ASP A 41 -9.43 -4.49 26.67
N LYS A 42 -8.96 -4.27 25.42
CA LYS A 42 -9.74 -3.65 24.35
C LYS A 42 -9.91 -4.59 23.18
N ILE A 43 -11.13 -4.62 22.65
CA ILE A 43 -11.40 -5.25 21.35
C ILE A 43 -11.18 -4.17 20.28
N ILE A 44 -10.27 -4.44 19.38
CA ILE A 44 -9.95 -3.57 18.23
C ILE A 44 -10.53 -4.24 16.99
N ILE A 45 -11.34 -3.47 16.25
CA ILE A 45 -11.86 -3.90 14.96
C ILE A 45 -11.18 -3.02 13.90
N SER A 46 -10.46 -3.64 12.99
CA SER A 46 -9.78 -2.98 11.88
C SER A 46 -10.18 -3.62 10.55
N LYS A 47 -9.96 -2.89 9.46
CA LYS A 47 -10.08 -3.51 8.14
C LYS A 47 -9.04 -4.62 8.03
N PHE A 48 -9.47 -5.76 7.53
CA PHE A 48 -8.55 -6.84 7.25
C PHE A 48 -7.65 -6.43 6.07
N ASP A 49 -6.35 -6.46 6.31
CA ASP A 49 -5.36 -6.12 5.30
C ASP A 49 -4.60 -7.39 4.92
N TYR A 50 -5.03 -8.05 3.84
CA TYR A 50 -4.40 -9.26 3.32
C TYR A 50 -2.92 -9.07 2.98
N LEU A 51 -2.52 -7.83 2.78
CA LEU A 51 -1.19 -7.49 2.30
C LEU A 51 -0.19 -7.27 3.43
N LYS A 52 -0.69 -7.11 4.66
CA LYS A 52 0.15 -6.79 5.81
C LYS A 52 0.89 -8.04 6.30
N GLN A 53 2.22 -7.98 6.29
CA GLN A 53 3.12 -9.07 6.73
C GLN A 53 3.10 -10.34 5.85
N ASP A 54 2.72 -10.22 4.59
CA ASP A 54 2.84 -11.35 3.67
C ASP A 54 4.30 -11.67 3.38
N LYS A 55 4.73 -12.89 3.71
CA LYS A 55 6.11 -13.34 3.53
C LYS A 55 6.54 -13.41 2.07
N VAL A 56 5.63 -13.69 1.17
CA VAL A 56 5.92 -13.77 -0.27
C VAL A 56 6.16 -12.37 -0.82
N ILE A 57 5.34 -11.40 -0.42
CA ILE A 57 5.52 -9.98 -0.77
C ILE A 57 6.88 -9.49 -0.24
N GLY A 58 7.17 -9.67 1.05
CA GLY A 58 8.46 -9.27 1.62
C GLY A 58 9.66 -9.93 0.94
N CYS A 59 9.56 -11.20 0.58
CA CYS A 59 10.60 -11.91 -0.17
C CYS A 59 10.78 -11.33 -1.59
N LEU A 60 9.69 -11.01 -2.28
CA LEU A 60 9.72 -10.37 -3.59
C LEU A 60 10.41 -9.01 -3.53
N LEU A 61 10.00 -8.14 -2.59
CA LEU A 61 10.58 -6.80 -2.43
C LEU A 61 12.08 -6.86 -2.17
N TYR A 62 12.51 -7.77 -1.27
CA TYR A 62 13.92 -7.98 -0.95
C TYR A 62 14.73 -8.40 -2.18
N ASN A 63 14.27 -9.40 -2.92
CA ASN A 63 15.00 -9.90 -4.09
C ASN A 63 14.99 -8.88 -5.23
N LEU A 64 13.85 -8.24 -5.49
CA LEU A 64 13.72 -7.21 -6.50
C LEU A 64 14.66 -6.03 -6.20
N GLY A 65 14.65 -5.54 -4.97
CA GLY A 65 15.50 -4.43 -4.57
C GLY A 65 16.99 -4.75 -4.64
N LYS A 66 17.40 -5.98 -4.30
CA LYS A 66 18.77 -6.45 -4.45
C LYS A 66 19.23 -6.56 -5.90
N VAL A 67 18.38 -7.12 -6.76
CA VAL A 67 18.72 -7.30 -8.19
C VAL A 67 18.82 -5.97 -8.90
N LEU A 68 17.92 -5.04 -8.59
CA LEU A 68 17.88 -3.72 -9.21
C LEU A 68 18.82 -2.70 -8.56
N ASN A 69 19.34 -2.96 -7.36
CA ASN A 69 20.03 -1.97 -6.53
C ASN A 69 19.18 -0.72 -6.29
N ARG A 70 17.88 -0.94 -5.98
CA ARG A 70 16.86 0.10 -5.83
C ARG A 70 16.08 -0.06 -4.53
N ASN A 71 15.46 1.02 -4.10
CA ASN A 71 14.45 0.98 -3.07
C ASN A 71 13.12 0.56 -3.67
N ILE A 72 12.39 -0.25 -2.92
CA ILE A 72 11.08 -0.75 -3.34
C ILE A 72 10.08 -0.43 -2.25
N LEU A 73 8.91 0.06 -2.63
CA LEU A 73 7.75 0.17 -1.77
C LEU A 73 6.65 -0.76 -2.29
N PHE A 74 5.93 -1.30 -1.36
CA PHE A 74 4.65 -1.94 -1.59
C PHE A 74 3.59 -1.15 -0.82
N THR A 75 2.55 -0.72 -1.52
CA THR A 75 1.54 0.18 -0.95
C THR A 75 0.15 -0.41 -1.09
N SER A 76 -0.75 -0.06 -0.16
CA SER A 76 -2.18 -0.04 -0.44
C SER A 76 -2.49 1.15 -1.36
N ARG A 77 -3.75 1.57 -1.45
CA ARG A 77 -4.13 2.73 -2.27
C ARG A 77 -3.46 4.03 -1.84
N ASP A 78 -3.22 4.20 -0.53
CA ASP A 78 -2.79 5.47 0.08
C ASP A 78 -1.67 5.32 1.11
N LYS A 79 -1.26 4.09 1.47
CA LYS A 79 -0.30 3.83 2.54
C LYS A 79 0.79 2.86 2.10
N VAL A 80 1.99 3.09 2.59
CA VAL A 80 3.07 2.13 2.48
C VAL A 80 2.80 0.96 3.45
N ILE A 81 2.74 -0.25 2.91
CA ILE A 81 2.50 -1.49 3.65
C ILE A 81 3.82 -2.15 4.04
N ASP A 82 4.72 -2.27 3.05
CA ASP A 82 6.03 -2.90 3.21
C ASP A 82 7.04 -2.22 2.30
N TYR A 83 8.33 -2.39 2.60
CA TYR A 83 9.38 -1.76 1.82
C TYR A 83 10.71 -2.50 1.92
N TYR A 84 11.55 -2.30 0.92
CA TYR A 84 12.97 -2.65 0.94
C TYR A 84 13.81 -1.41 0.65
N LEU A 85 14.82 -1.13 1.48
CA LEU A 85 15.81 -0.09 1.25
C LEU A 85 17.15 -0.73 0.87
N TYR A 86 17.69 -0.30 -0.27
CA TYR A 86 18.95 -0.83 -0.78
C TYR A 86 20.14 -0.43 0.10
N HIS A 87 20.18 0.82 0.53
CA HIS A 87 21.14 1.32 1.52
C HIS A 87 20.43 1.80 2.77
N LYS A 88 21.03 1.58 3.95
CA LYS A 88 20.42 1.96 5.24
C LYS A 88 20.23 3.48 5.39
N ASP A 89 21.05 4.29 4.70
CA ASP A 89 21.01 5.75 4.74
C ASP A 89 20.07 6.36 3.69
N GLU A 90 19.30 5.53 2.97
CA GLU A 90 18.36 6.02 2.00
C GLU A 90 17.04 6.47 2.65
N ILE A 91 16.34 7.34 1.95
CA ILE A 91 15.12 7.96 2.44
C ILE A 91 14.03 6.88 2.60
N LYS A 92 13.55 6.71 3.82
CA LYS A 92 12.40 5.87 4.13
C LYS A 92 11.13 6.67 3.86
N ILE A 93 10.42 6.31 2.82
CA ILE A 93 9.14 6.94 2.49
C ILE A 93 8.03 6.21 3.26
N ILE A 94 7.32 6.94 4.12
CA ILE A 94 6.21 6.42 4.92
C ILE A 94 4.87 6.84 4.33
N GLU A 95 4.80 8.08 3.82
CA GLU A 95 3.61 8.68 3.24
C GLU A 95 3.90 9.13 1.81
N LEU A 96 2.97 8.86 0.91
CA LEU A 96 3.02 9.31 -0.48
C LEU A 96 2.35 10.68 -0.60
N ASN A 97 2.80 11.48 -1.57
CA ASN A 97 2.11 12.72 -1.92
C ASN A 97 0.74 12.42 -2.57
N ASP A 98 -0.21 13.31 -2.37
CA ASP A 98 -1.55 13.20 -2.97
C ASP A 98 -1.51 13.05 -4.49
N ASP A 99 -0.55 13.67 -5.16
CA ASP A 99 -0.38 13.56 -6.61
C ASP A 99 0.08 12.17 -7.03
N ILE A 100 0.93 11.51 -6.23
CA ILE A 100 1.31 10.10 -6.45
C ILE A 100 0.11 9.18 -6.26
N ILE A 101 -0.72 9.46 -5.25
CA ILE A 101 -1.95 8.69 -5.02
C ILE A 101 -2.89 8.78 -6.21
N LYS A 102 -3.06 9.97 -6.80
CA LYS A 102 -3.84 10.15 -8.05
C LYS A 102 -3.25 9.35 -9.22
N LEU A 103 -1.91 9.33 -9.36
CA LEU A 103 -1.25 8.54 -10.40
C LEU A 103 -1.47 7.03 -10.22
N ILE A 104 -1.48 6.54 -8.98
CA ILE A 104 -1.83 5.14 -8.67
C ILE A 104 -3.27 4.85 -9.10
N GLU A 105 -4.19 5.78 -8.87
CA GLU A 105 -5.60 5.66 -9.23
C GLU A 105 -5.84 5.63 -10.75
N GLU A 106 -4.92 6.14 -11.58
CA GLU A 106 -4.97 6.00 -13.03
C GLU A 106 -4.78 4.56 -13.53
N ARG A 107 -4.31 3.65 -12.67
CA ARG A 107 -4.12 2.21 -12.96
C ARG A 107 -3.15 1.92 -14.11
N LYS A 108 -2.25 2.85 -14.39
CA LYS A 108 -1.22 2.73 -15.43
C LYS A 108 0.16 2.71 -14.83
N VAL A 109 1.09 2.00 -15.47
CA VAL A 109 2.50 2.08 -15.10
C VAL A 109 3.04 3.43 -15.53
N ILE A 110 3.63 4.16 -14.60
CA ILE A 110 4.10 5.53 -14.81
C ILE A 110 5.54 5.63 -14.31
N SER A 111 6.40 6.26 -15.13
CA SER A 111 7.78 6.58 -14.76
C SER A 111 7.95 8.08 -14.57
N SER A 112 8.78 8.50 -13.62
CA SER A 112 9.15 9.89 -13.39
C SER A 112 9.79 10.57 -14.60
N ASP A 113 10.38 9.80 -15.51
CA ASP A 113 10.92 10.34 -16.77
C ASP A 113 9.84 10.92 -17.70
N VAL A 114 8.58 10.50 -17.52
CA VAL A 114 7.42 10.95 -18.31
C VAL A 114 6.70 12.10 -17.63
N ILE A 115 6.80 12.20 -16.30
CA ILE A 115 6.09 13.19 -15.50
C ILE A 115 7.08 14.20 -14.93
N ASN A 116 7.06 15.40 -15.46
CA ASN A 116 7.86 16.49 -14.95
C ASN A 116 7.23 17.09 -13.68
N ASN A 117 8.06 17.29 -12.63
CA ASN A 117 7.73 18.05 -11.40
C ASN A 117 6.80 17.36 -10.38
N VAL A 118 6.57 16.07 -10.48
CA VAL A 118 5.88 15.33 -9.42
C VAL A 118 6.91 14.60 -8.57
N SER A 119 6.93 14.86 -7.26
CA SER A 119 7.83 14.22 -6.31
C SER A 119 7.13 13.06 -5.63
N LEU A 120 7.88 11.99 -5.33
CA LEU A 120 7.35 10.80 -4.66
C LEU A 120 6.88 11.12 -3.22
N CYS A 121 7.59 12.02 -2.55
CA CYS A 121 7.23 12.56 -1.24
C CYS A 121 7.72 14.01 -1.13
N ASN A 122 7.31 14.74 -0.09
CA ASN A 122 7.66 16.17 0.07
C ASN A 122 9.17 16.45 0.12
N GLU A 123 9.97 15.48 0.57
CA GLU A 123 11.42 15.59 0.69
C GLU A 123 12.18 14.87 -0.44
N CYS A 124 11.49 14.35 -1.45
CA CYS A 124 12.03 13.41 -2.42
C CYS A 124 12.15 13.96 -3.85
N SER A 125 12.28 15.27 -4.02
CA SER A 125 12.27 15.95 -5.33
C SER A 125 13.35 15.50 -6.32
N ALA A 126 14.43 14.89 -5.83
CA ALA A 126 15.55 14.41 -6.66
C ALA A 126 15.48 12.92 -7.01
N LEU A 127 14.42 12.23 -6.63
CA LEU A 127 14.29 10.79 -6.87
C LEU A 127 13.66 10.51 -8.22
N GLN A 128 14.20 9.47 -8.87
CA GLN A 128 13.58 8.81 -10.02
C GLN A 128 12.74 7.64 -9.54
N TYR A 129 11.58 7.39 -10.15
CA TYR A 129 10.68 6.32 -9.72
C TYR A 129 9.85 5.73 -10.85
N ILE A 130 9.39 4.49 -10.63
CA ILE A 130 8.34 3.86 -11.41
C ILE A 130 7.21 3.50 -10.44
N ILE A 131 6.00 3.88 -10.78
CA ILE A 131 4.77 3.49 -10.09
C ILE A 131 4.10 2.41 -10.92
N CYS A 132 3.82 1.28 -10.31
CA CYS A 132 3.16 0.15 -10.94
C CYS A 132 1.92 -0.27 -10.14
N PRO A 133 0.72 0.24 -10.49
CA PRO A 133 -0.52 -0.11 -9.81
C PRO A 133 -0.87 -1.59 -9.99
N LEU A 134 -1.40 -2.21 -8.93
CA LEU A 134 -1.87 -3.59 -8.89
C LEU A 134 -3.39 -3.60 -8.97
N VAL A 135 -3.91 -4.28 -9.98
CA VAL A 135 -5.36 -4.35 -10.26
C VAL A 135 -5.78 -5.81 -10.31
N ILE A 136 -6.66 -6.22 -9.40
CA ILE A 136 -7.18 -7.59 -9.31
C ILE A 136 -8.69 -7.54 -9.49
N ASN A 137 -9.22 -8.35 -10.39
CA ASN A 137 -10.66 -8.39 -10.70
C ASN A 137 -11.29 -7.01 -10.97
N GLY A 138 -10.50 -6.07 -11.54
CA GLY A 138 -10.92 -4.70 -11.82
C GLY A 138 -10.79 -3.74 -10.65
N ASP A 139 -10.45 -4.21 -9.44
CA ASP A 139 -10.23 -3.38 -8.27
C ASP A 139 -8.74 -3.02 -8.10
N LEU A 140 -8.48 -1.76 -7.81
CA LEU A 140 -7.15 -1.29 -7.44
C LEU A 140 -6.85 -1.72 -6.00
N ILE A 141 -5.88 -2.60 -5.83
CA ILE A 141 -5.48 -3.12 -4.51
C ILE A 141 -4.37 -2.27 -3.88
N GLY A 142 -3.41 -1.84 -4.69
CA GLY A 142 -2.27 -1.07 -4.24
C GLY A 142 -1.29 -0.78 -5.36
N SER A 143 -0.01 -0.65 -5.03
CA SER A 143 1.05 -0.49 -6.04
C SER A 143 2.39 -1.02 -5.55
N ILE A 144 3.27 -1.34 -6.53
CA ILE A 144 4.71 -1.46 -6.30
C ILE A 144 5.35 -0.18 -6.84
N ILE A 145 6.26 0.41 -6.07
CA ILE A 145 7.01 1.59 -6.49
C ILE A 145 8.50 1.27 -6.36
N ILE A 146 9.22 1.41 -7.46
CA ILE A 146 10.68 1.40 -7.47
C ILE A 146 11.16 2.85 -7.42
N TYR A 147 12.16 3.16 -6.61
CA TYR A 147 12.72 4.50 -6.58
C TYR A 147 14.21 4.53 -6.24
N GLY A 148 14.88 5.63 -6.62
CA GLY A 148 16.28 5.86 -6.35
C GLY A 148 16.78 7.17 -6.96
N LYS A 149 18.08 7.45 -6.83
CA LYS A 149 18.70 8.67 -7.38
C LYS A 149 19.07 8.53 -8.85
N GLU A 150 19.30 7.30 -9.30
CA GLU A 150 19.71 7.00 -10.66
C GLU A 150 18.52 6.95 -11.61
N ARG A 151 18.76 7.23 -12.89
CA ARG A 151 17.75 7.14 -13.93
C ARG A 151 17.17 5.73 -14.01
N ILE A 152 15.88 5.68 -14.28
CA ILE A 152 15.16 4.46 -14.59
C ILE A 152 15.72 3.86 -15.90
N ASN A 153 15.95 2.58 -15.90
CA ASN A 153 16.48 1.85 -17.03
C ASN A 153 15.51 0.76 -17.52
N LYS A 154 15.88 0.05 -18.59
CA LYS A 154 15.06 -1.00 -19.17
C LYS A 154 14.84 -2.17 -18.22
N GLN A 155 15.86 -2.55 -17.47
CA GLN A 155 15.77 -3.65 -16.50
C GLN A 155 14.80 -3.32 -15.36
N ASP A 156 14.80 -2.07 -14.87
CA ASP A 156 13.84 -1.59 -13.87
C ASP A 156 12.40 -1.81 -14.38
N ASN A 157 12.12 -1.42 -15.64
CA ASN A 157 10.80 -1.57 -16.25
C ASN A 157 10.38 -3.04 -16.46
N GLU A 158 11.30 -3.90 -16.92
CA GLU A 158 11.03 -5.32 -17.15
C GLU A 158 10.71 -6.04 -15.84
N LEU A 159 11.52 -5.83 -14.79
CA LEU A 159 11.34 -6.50 -13.51
C LEU A 159 10.14 -6.00 -12.74
N ILE A 160 9.79 -4.72 -12.80
CA ILE A 160 8.56 -4.24 -12.14
C ILE A 160 7.32 -4.78 -12.85
N THR A 161 7.36 -4.89 -14.18
CA THR A 161 6.25 -5.47 -14.96
C THR A 161 6.06 -6.94 -14.62
N PHE A 162 7.16 -7.70 -14.50
CA PHE A 162 7.12 -9.07 -14.03
C PHE A 162 6.54 -9.17 -12.62
N SER A 163 7.02 -8.32 -11.70
CA SER A 163 6.56 -8.31 -10.31
C SER A 163 5.07 -7.96 -10.19
N LYS A 164 4.57 -7.07 -11.05
CA LYS A 164 3.15 -6.77 -11.18
C LYS A 164 2.36 -8.04 -11.51
N SER A 165 2.71 -8.70 -12.62
CA SER A 165 2.00 -9.91 -13.05
C SER A 165 2.08 -11.02 -12.00
N PHE A 166 3.23 -11.18 -11.35
CA PHE A 166 3.41 -12.15 -10.27
C PHE A 166 2.47 -11.86 -9.11
N LEU A 167 2.42 -10.62 -8.62
CA LEU A 167 1.57 -10.26 -7.48
C LEU A 167 0.08 -10.28 -7.82
N GLU A 168 -0.31 -9.85 -9.02
CA GLU A 168 -1.71 -9.92 -9.45
C GLU A 168 -2.20 -11.37 -9.46
N ASN A 169 -1.39 -12.31 -9.98
CA ASN A 169 -1.72 -13.74 -9.94
C ASN A 169 -1.63 -14.37 -8.54
N TYR A 170 -0.75 -13.87 -7.69
CA TYR A 170 -0.58 -14.40 -6.33
C TYR A 170 -1.71 -13.98 -5.39
N LEU A 171 -2.22 -12.78 -5.59
CA LEU A 171 -3.27 -12.16 -4.74
C LEU A 171 -4.69 -12.40 -5.28
N GLU A 172 -4.85 -13.00 -6.48
CA GLU A 172 -6.14 -13.40 -7.06
C GLU A 172 -6.71 -14.65 -6.36
#